data_3966b6bbb743edf472cf3ef65ed77308
#
_entry.id   3966b6bbb743edf472cf3ef65ed77308
#
_cell.length_a   1.000
_cell.length_b   1.000
_cell.length_c   1.000
_cell.angle_alpha   90.00
_cell.angle_beta   90.00
_cell.angle_gamma   90.00
#
_symmetry.space_group_name_H-M   'P 1'
#
loop_
_entity.id
_entity.type
_entity.pdbx_description
1 polymer ?
#
loop_
_entity_poly.entity_id
_entity_poly.type
_entity_poly.pdbx_seq_one_letter_code
_entity_poly.pdbx_strand_id
1 'polypeptide(L)'
;MCAILLTNTLFCAAQLFPLAIIKFIIPFKWWRSITGKILVRVANNWVFVNSMFIHYCFPVKWSVQGLEKLKRRDWYLVISNHQSWVDIIIIQKILYGRIPYIKFFLKKELIWVPIMGPAWWALDFPFMKRYTREQIAKDPSLKGKDIEITRKACEKFKTDPVAIMTFPEGT
;
A
#
# COMPACT_ATOMS: atom_id res chain seq x y z
N MET A 1 16.27 2.97 17.70
CA MET A 1 15.67 2.28 16.53
C MET A 1 14.25 2.78 16.22
N CYS A 2 13.29 2.59 17.10
CA CYS A 2 11.89 3.05 16.88
C CYS A 2 11.77 4.55 16.66
N ALA A 3 12.60 5.39 17.26
CA ALA A 3 12.55 6.84 17.12
C ALA A 3 12.75 7.31 15.65
N ILE A 4 13.71 6.75 14.93
CA ILE A 4 13.99 7.13 13.53
C ILE A 4 12.82 6.76 12.62
N LEU A 5 12.28 5.54 12.76
CA LEU A 5 11.11 5.11 11.99
C LEU A 5 9.88 5.95 12.32
N LEU A 6 9.69 6.28 13.59
CA LEU A 6 8.59 7.13 14.03
C LEU A 6 8.73 8.56 13.48
N THR A 7 9.92 9.15 13.61
CA THR A 7 10.19 10.51 13.07
C THR A 7 9.99 10.57 11.56
N ASN A 8 10.50 9.57 10.81
CA ASN A 8 10.27 9.49 9.37
C ASN A 8 8.78 9.37 9.03
N THR A 9 8.03 8.56 9.81
CA THR A 9 6.58 8.40 9.61
C THR A 9 5.84 9.71 9.87
N LEU A 10 6.14 10.40 10.97
CA LEU A 10 5.52 11.69 11.29
C LEU A 10 5.86 12.77 10.26
N PHE A 11 7.12 12.82 9.81
CA PHE A 11 7.57 13.77 8.79
C PHE A 11 6.85 13.54 7.45
N CYS A 12 6.74 12.28 7.00
CA CYS A 12 6.00 11.95 5.79
C CYS A 12 4.50 12.20 5.94
N ALA A 13 3.92 11.91 7.11
CA ALA A 13 2.52 12.20 7.40
C ALA A 13 2.22 13.70 7.34
N ALA A 14 3.10 14.55 7.89
CA ALA A 14 2.97 16.00 7.85
C ALA A 14 2.95 16.57 6.43
N GLN A 15 3.60 15.90 5.47
CA GLN A 15 3.55 16.27 4.05
C GLN A 15 2.32 15.66 3.35
N LEU A 16 1.97 14.43 3.69
CA LEU A 16 0.93 13.65 3.03
C LEU A 16 -0.47 14.21 3.34
N PHE A 17 -0.75 14.59 4.59
CA PHE A 17 -2.09 15.04 4.98
C PHE A 17 -2.56 16.34 4.32
N PRO A 18 -1.77 17.42 4.26
CA PRO A 18 -2.17 18.62 3.53
C PRO A 18 -2.44 18.33 2.05
N LEU A 19 -1.59 17.54 1.40
CA LEU A 19 -1.77 17.13 0.00
C LEU A 19 -3.03 16.27 -0.19
N ALA A 20 -3.34 15.38 0.77
CA ALA A 20 -4.56 14.57 0.75
C ALA A 20 -5.81 15.43 0.88
N ILE A 21 -5.81 16.42 1.77
CA ILE A 21 -6.91 17.38 1.94
C ILE A 21 -7.13 18.16 0.64
N ILE A 22 -6.07 18.70 0.04
CA ILE A 22 -6.14 19.43 -1.23
C ILE A 22 -6.66 18.52 -2.36
N LYS A 23 -6.18 17.27 -2.44
CA LYS A 23 -6.67 16.26 -3.40
C LYS A 23 -8.17 16.00 -3.24
N PHE A 24 -8.68 16.04 -2.00
CA PHE A 24 -10.10 15.80 -1.71
C PHE A 24 -10.97 16.99 -2.04
N ILE A 25 -10.54 18.21 -1.72
CA ILE A 25 -11.31 19.45 -1.93
C ILE A 25 -11.47 19.74 -3.43
N ILE A 26 -10.43 19.51 -4.23
CA ILE A 26 -10.44 19.84 -5.66
C ILE A 26 -10.92 18.64 -6.49
N PRO A 27 -12.15 18.70 -7.09
CA PRO A 27 -12.77 17.55 -7.74
C PRO A 27 -12.26 17.25 -9.16
N PHE A 28 -11.37 18.08 -9.71
CA PHE A 28 -10.89 17.91 -11.09
C PHE A 28 -10.04 16.65 -11.27
N LYS A 29 -10.34 15.82 -12.27
CA LYS A 29 -9.66 14.55 -12.55
C LYS A 29 -8.14 14.72 -12.76
N TRP A 30 -7.73 15.73 -13.53
CA TRP A 30 -6.32 16.01 -13.78
C TRP A 30 -5.57 16.38 -12.50
N TRP A 31 -6.19 17.17 -11.61
CA TRP A 31 -5.63 17.55 -10.32
C TRP A 31 -5.46 16.35 -9.40
N ARG A 32 -6.47 15.48 -9.33
CA ARG A 32 -6.41 14.24 -8.54
C ARG A 32 -5.33 13.28 -9.04
N SER A 33 -5.07 13.26 -10.33
CA SER A 33 -3.97 12.48 -10.92
C SER A 33 -2.60 13.05 -10.50
N ILE A 34 -2.40 14.35 -10.62
CA ILE A 34 -1.13 15.00 -10.25
C ILE A 34 -0.86 14.83 -8.74
N THR A 35 -1.83 15.19 -7.91
CA THR A 35 -1.68 15.06 -6.44
C THR A 35 -1.50 13.61 -6.03
N GLY A 36 -2.14 12.65 -6.68
CA GLY A 36 -1.93 11.22 -6.47
C GLY A 36 -0.47 10.81 -6.74
N LYS A 37 0.14 11.30 -7.81
CA LYS A 37 1.55 11.04 -8.13
C LYS A 37 2.50 11.68 -7.11
N ILE A 38 2.17 12.88 -6.60
CA ILE A 38 2.96 13.54 -5.54
C ILE A 38 2.86 12.74 -4.25
N LEU A 39 1.66 12.31 -3.84
CA LEU A 39 1.45 11.48 -2.66
C LEU A 39 2.24 10.17 -2.72
N VAL A 40 2.23 9.50 -3.88
CA VAL A 40 3.04 8.28 -4.11
C VAL A 40 4.54 8.59 -4.01
N ARG A 41 4.98 9.78 -4.45
CA ARG A 41 6.40 10.18 -4.29
C ARG A 41 6.78 10.38 -2.84
N VAL A 42 5.92 11.00 -2.02
CA VAL A 42 6.12 11.13 -0.56
C VAL A 42 6.20 9.75 0.09
N ALA A 43 5.28 8.84 -0.27
CA ALA A 43 5.29 7.47 0.25
C ALA A 43 6.55 6.69 -0.19
N ASN A 44 7.01 6.85 -1.42
CA ASN A 44 8.26 6.27 -1.89
C ASN A 44 9.48 6.82 -1.13
N ASN A 45 9.47 8.11 -0.76
CA ASN A 45 10.53 8.68 0.08
C ASN A 45 10.54 8.05 1.47
N TRP A 46 9.37 7.79 2.05
CA TRP A 46 9.25 7.06 3.31
C TRP A 46 9.86 5.65 3.22
N VAL A 47 9.55 4.92 2.15
CA VAL A 47 10.14 3.59 1.88
C VAL A 47 11.65 3.69 1.70
N PHE A 48 12.14 4.71 0.98
CA PHE A 48 13.56 4.93 0.77
C PHE A 48 14.31 5.13 2.08
N VAL A 49 13.86 6.05 2.93
CA VAL A 49 14.50 6.33 4.23
C VAL A 49 14.50 5.10 5.13
N ASN A 50 13.38 4.36 5.19
CA ASN A 50 13.32 3.10 5.95
C ASN A 50 14.27 2.05 5.37
N SER A 51 14.41 1.97 4.05
CA SER A 51 15.32 1.04 3.38
C SER A 51 16.79 1.35 3.67
N MET A 52 17.15 2.63 3.70
CA MET A 52 18.49 3.09 4.08
C MET A 52 18.77 2.75 5.54
N PHE A 53 17.80 3.00 6.43
CA PHE A 53 17.92 2.64 7.84
C PHE A 53 18.18 1.14 8.01
N ILE A 54 17.41 0.28 7.33
CA ILE A 54 17.62 -1.17 7.39
C ILE A 54 18.99 -1.56 6.85
N HIS A 55 19.43 -0.90 5.77
CA HIS A 55 20.75 -1.20 5.16
C HIS A 55 21.91 -0.94 6.12
N TYR A 56 21.88 0.18 6.84
CA TYR A 56 22.97 0.55 7.74
C TYR A 56 22.90 -0.06 9.14
N CYS A 57 21.67 -0.29 9.65
CA CYS A 57 21.49 -0.78 11.02
C CYS A 57 21.48 -2.31 11.12
N PHE A 58 21.21 -3.00 10.00
CA PHE A 58 21.11 -4.46 10.00
C PHE A 58 22.02 -5.05 8.92
N PRO A 59 23.15 -5.66 9.30
CA PRO A 59 24.10 -6.29 8.39
C PRO A 59 23.54 -7.64 7.88
N VAL A 60 22.44 -7.61 7.12
CA VAL A 60 21.80 -8.81 6.55
C VAL A 60 22.32 -9.02 5.13
N LYS A 61 22.74 -10.24 4.84
CA LYS A 61 23.07 -10.66 3.47
C LYS A 61 21.78 -11.03 2.74
N TRP A 62 21.52 -10.35 1.63
CA TRP A 62 20.33 -10.58 0.81
C TRP A 62 20.68 -11.49 -0.36
N SER A 63 19.95 -12.57 -0.52
CA SER A 63 19.99 -13.39 -1.75
C SER A 63 18.68 -13.17 -2.51
N VAL A 64 18.74 -12.40 -3.59
CA VAL A 64 17.57 -12.02 -4.38
C VAL A 64 17.86 -12.34 -5.85
N GLN A 65 16.92 -13.01 -6.52
CA GLN A 65 17.05 -13.42 -7.92
C GLN A 65 15.86 -12.92 -8.74
N GLY A 66 16.05 -12.75 -10.03
CA GLY A 66 14.98 -12.45 -10.99
C GLY A 66 14.50 -10.99 -11.03
N LEU A 67 15.27 -10.05 -10.48
CA LEU A 67 14.90 -8.62 -10.46
C LEU A 67 15.14 -7.90 -11.79
N GLU A 68 15.90 -8.49 -12.71
CA GLU A 68 16.40 -7.85 -13.94
C GLU A 68 15.29 -7.55 -14.94
N LYS A 69 14.20 -8.36 -14.90
CA LYS A 69 13.06 -8.26 -15.82
C LYS A 69 11.97 -7.30 -15.33
N LEU A 70 12.09 -6.76 -14.13
CA LEU A 70 11.07 -5.91 -13.55
C LEU A 70 11.10 -4.50 -14.17
N LYS A 71 9.92 -3.93 -14.40
CA LYS A 71 9.71 -2.61 -15.01
C LYS A 71 8.93 -1.69 -14.10
N ARG A 72 9.34 -0.44 -13.99
CA ARG A 72 8.69 0.59 -13.16
C ARG A 72 7.30 1.01 -13.62
N ARG A 73 6.96 0.71 -14.88
CA ARG A 73 5.68 1.10 -15.50
C ARG A 73 4.95 -0.11 -16.04
N ASP A 74 4.68 -1.05 -15.13
CA ASP A 74 3.98 -2.29 -15.44
C ASP A 74 3.04 -2.65 -14.30
N TRP A 75 2.19 -3.66 -14.47
CA TRP A 75 1.25 -4.14 -13.46
C TRP A 75 1.79 -5.42 -12.83
N TYR A 76 1.77 -5.48 -11.50
CA TYR A 76 2.26 -6.65 -10.77
C TYR A 76 1.25 -7.12 -9.73
N LEU A 77 1.10 -8.43 -9.67
CA LEU A 77 0.57 -9.11 -8.51
C LEU A 77 1.74 -9.72 -7.74
N VAL A 78 2.03 -9.17 -6.57
CA VAL A 78 3.09 -9.65 -5.67
C VAL A 78 2.46 -10.60 -4.67
N ILE A 79 2.93 -11.83 -4.64
CA ILE A 79 2.45 -12.85 -3.72
C ILE A 79 3.62 -13.26 -2.83
N SER A 80 3.42 -13.26 -1.53
CA SER A 80 4.43 -13.66 -0.54
C SER A 80 3.76 -14.36 0.64
N ASN A 81 4.49 -15.24 1.29
CA ASN A 81 4.16 -15.69 2.64
C ASN A 81 4.32 -14.52 3.63
N HIS A 82 3.67 -14.62 4.78
CA HIS A 82 3.68 -13.55 5.79
C HIS A 82 3.96 -14.14 7.18
N GLN A 83 5.14 -13.85 7.69
CA GLN A 83 5.56 -14.30 9.01
C GLN A 83 5.60 -13.14 10.04
N SER A 84 5.81 -11.92 9.55
CA SER A 84 5.98 -10.76 10.43
C SER A 84 5.75 -9.45 9.68
N TRP A 85 5.44 -8.38 10.42
CA TRP A 85 5.36 -7.01 9.89
C TRP A 85 6.64 -6.55 9.18
N VAL A 86 7.77 -7.16 9.51
CA VAL A 86 9.06 -6.86 8.89
C VAL A 86 9.06 -7.27 7.42
N ASP A 87 8.31 -8.30 7.03
CA ASP A 87 8.22 -8.76 5.64
C ASP A 87 7.76 -7.64 4.70
N ILE A 88 6.81 -6.81 5.16
CA ILE A 88 6.30 -5.67 4.39
C ILE A 88 7.43 -4.70 4.06
N ILE A 89 8.25 -4.37 5.05
CA ILE A 89 9.33 -3.39 4.90
C ILE A 89 10.45 -3.98 4.03
N ILE A 90 10.75 -5.26 4.20
CA ILE A 90 11.76 -5.98 3.40
C ILE A 90 11.35 -6.05 1.93
N ILE A 91 10.10 -6.44 1.64
CA ILE A 91 9.60 -6.53 0.27
C ILE A 91 9.59 -5.15 -0.38
N GLN A 92 9.14 -4.12 0.33
CA GLN A 92 9.22 -2.75 -0.16
C GLN A 92 10.65 -2.33 -0.45
N LYS A 93 11.63 -2.67 0.40
CA LYS A 93 13.05 -2.38 0.19
C LYS A 93 13.59 -3.07 -1.08
N ILE A 94 13.31 -4.36 -1.24
CA ILE A 94 13.83 -5.16 -2.37
C ILE A 94 13.25 -4.67 -3.70
N LEU A 95 11.97 -4.35 -3.73
CA LEU A 95 11.25 -3.97 -4.94
C LEU A 95 11.24 -2.46 -5.19
N TYR A 96 11.75 -1.65 -4.25
CA TYR A 96 11.83 -0.19 -4.38
C TYR A 96 12.53 0.23 -5.68
N GLY A 97 11.87 1.10 -6.43
CA GLY A 97 12.41 1.63 -7.69
C GLY A 97 12.43 0.64 -8.87
N ARG A 98 12.07 -0.63 -8.67
CA ARG A 98 12.03 -1.66 -9.71
C ARG A 98 10.63 -1.88 -10.28
N ILE A 99 9.62 -1.78 -9.43
CA ILE A 99 8.19 -1.86 -9.78
C ILE A 99 7.46 -0.61 -9.31
N PRO A 100 6.18 -0.40 -9.70
CA PRO A 100 5.36 0.67 -9.14
C PRO A 100 5.22 0.56 -7.61
N TYR A 101 4.74 1.65 -6.98
CA TYR A 101 4.48 1.65 -5.54
C TYR A 101 3.53 0.51 -5.15
N ILE A 102 3.95 -0.28 -4.16
CA ILE A 102 3.21 -1.47 -3.71
C ILE A 102 2.03 -1.03 -2.86
N LYS A 103 0.83 -1.49 -3.20
CA LYS A 103 -0.39 -1.34 -2.41
C LYS A 103 -0.83 -2.69 -1.89
N PHE A 104 -1.40 -2.71 -0.69
CA PHE A 104 -1.93 -3.92 -0.05
C PHE A 104 -3.44 -3.89 -0.04
N PHE A 105 -4.07 -5.06 -0.05
CA PHE A 105 -5.46 -5.17 0.33
C PHE A 105 -5.58 -5.04 1.85
N LEU A 106 -6.25 -3.99 2.30
CA LEU A 106 -6.41 -3.66 3.71
C LEU A 106 -7.81 -4.02 4.20
N LYS A 107 -7.93 -4.50 5.43
CA LYS A 107 -9.24 -4.64 6.09
C LYS A 107 -9.87 -3.26 6.26
N LYS A 108 -11.18 -3.14 6.07
CA LYS A 108 -11.90 -1.86 6.14
C LYS A 108 -11.70 -1.15 7.49
N GLU A 109 -11.58 -1.92 8.55
CA GLU A 109 -11.40 -1.42 9.92
C GLU A 109 -10.06 -0.68 10.10
N LEU A 110 -9.05 -1.00 9.28
CA LEU A 110 -7.73 -0.34 9.33
C LEU A 110 -7.76 1.13 8.92
N ILE A 111 -8.85 1.62 8.33
CA ILE A 111 -9.02 3.05 8.03
C ILE A 111 -9.02 3.91 9.31
N TRP A 112 -9.38 3.33 10.45
CA TRP A 112 -9.44 4.00 11.74
C TRP A 112 -8.11 3.98 12.51
N VAL A 113 -7.09 3.31 11.99
CA VAL A 113 -5.75 3.34 12.60
C VAL A 113 -5.19 4.76 12.49
N PRO A 114 -4.83 5.39 13.63
CA PRO A 114 -4.30 6.74 13.64
C PRO A 114 -3.10 6.89 12.69
N ILE A 115 -3.04 7.99 11.96
CA ILE A 115 -1.99 8.33 10.99
C ILE A 115 -2.00 7.39 9.76
N MET A 116 -1.92 6.07 9.96
CA MET A 116 -1.76 5.10 8.88
C MET A 116 -3.04 4.93 8.06
N GLY A 117 -4.21 4.85 8.70
CA GLY A 117 -5.49 4.69 8.01
C GLY A 117 -5.76 5.80 7.00
N PRO A 118 -5.75 7.07 7.43
CA PRO A 118 -5.88 8.20 6.51
C PRO A 118 -4.79 8.27 5.44
N ALA A 119 -3.54 7.86 5.76
CA ALA A 119 -2.45 7.81 4.80
C ALA A 119 -2.71 6.78 3.70
N TRP A 120 -3.11 5.56 4.05
CA TRP A 120 -3.48 4.52 3.09
C TRP A 120 -4.68 4.93 2.22
N TRP A 121 -5.68 5.59 2.84
CA TRP A 121 -6.82 6.11 2.09
C TRP A 121 -6.41 7.18 1.07
N ALA A 122 -5.55 8.12 1.46
CA ALA A 122 -5.03 9.17 0.59
C ALA A 122 -4.21 8.62 -0.60
N LEU A 123 -3.51 7.51 -0.37
CA LEU A 123 -2.72 6.78 -1.37
C LEU A 123 -3.56 5.82 -2.23
N ASP A 124 -4.89 5.83 -2.09
CA ASP A 124 -5.82 4.96 -2.82
C ASP A 124 -5.52 3.46 -2.60
N PHE A 125 -5.21 3.05 -1.38
CA PHE A 125 -5.15 1.63 -1.04
C PHE A 125 -6.55 1.01 -1.10
N PRO A 126 -6.68 -0.22 -1.60
CA PRO A 126 -7.97 -0.91 -1.64
C PRO A 126 -8.36 -1.42 -0.24
N PHE A 127 -9.39 -0.80 0.34
CA PHE A 127 -9.99 -1.28 1.58
C PHE A 127 -11.08 -2.30 1.28
N MET A 128 -10.99 -3.45 1.93
CA MET A 128 -11.83 -4.61 1.71
C MET A 128 -12.66 -4.91 2.94
N LYS A 129 -13.95 -5.16 2.76
CA LYS A 129 -14.80 -5.75 3.78
C LYS A 129 -14.86 -7.25 3.53
N ARG A 130 -14.38 -8.04 4.48
CA ARG A 130 -14.51 -9.50 4.45
C ARG A 130 -15.71 -9.90 5.28
N TYR A 131 -16.57 -10.74 4.73
CA TYR A 131 -17.72 -11.28 5.45
C TYR A 131 -17.38 -12.68 5.96
N THR A 132 -17.67 -12.95 7.24
CA THR A 132 -17.48 -14.28 7.83
C THR A 132 -18.54 -15.25 7.30
N ARG A 133 -18.27 -16.56 7.39
CA ARG A 133 -19.25 -17.60 7.03
C ARG A 133 -20.55 -17.44 7.79
N GLU A 134 -20.49 -17.06 9.08
CA GLU A 134 -21.66 -16.82 9.93
C GLU A 134 -22.49 -15.63 9.44
N GLN A 135 -21.85 -14.55 9.02
CA GLN A 135 -22.52 -13.37 8.44
C GLN A 135 -23.22 -13.73 7.13
N ILE A 136 -22.56 -14.48 6.27
CA ILE A 136 -23.16 -14.96 5.01
C ILE A 136 -24.31 -15.93 5.27
N ALA A 137 -24.23 -16.78 6.30
CA ALA A 137 -25.32 -17.68 6.69
C ALA A 137 -26.55 -16.90 7.20
N LYS A 138 -26.35 -15.79 7.91
CA LYS A 138 -27.43 -14.91 8.39
C LYS A 138 -28.01 -14.03 7.27
N ASP A 139 -27.19 -13.61 6.34
CA ASP A 139 -27.58 -12.79 5.18
C ASP A 139 -26.92 -13.31 3.89
N PRO A 140 -27.59 -14.20 3.16
CA PRO A 140 -27.07 -14.76 1.90
C PRO A 140 -26.77 -13.71 0.83
N SER A 141 -27.36 -12.50 0.90
CA SER A 141 -27.10 -11.40 -0.04
C SER A 141 -25.67 -10.86 0.04
N LEU A 142 -24.93 -11.20 1.11
CA LEU A 142 -23.53 -10.82 1.30
C LEU A 142 -22.54 -11.68 0.50
N LYS A 143 -23.01 -12.84 0.00
CA LYS A 143 -22.16 -13.74 -0.80
C LYS A 143 -21.70 -13.05 -2.08
N GLY A 144 -20.41 -12.94 -2.25
CA GLY A 144 -19.79 -12.32 -3.43
C GLY A 144 -19.69 -10.79 -3.40
N LYS A 145 -20.26 -10.11 -2.40
CA LYS A 145 -20.11 -8.64 -2.26
C LYS A 145 -18.66 -8.21 -2.03
N ASP A 146 -17.87 -9.03 -1.37
CA ASP A 146 -16.44 -8.82 -1.17
C ASP A 146 -15.69 -8.80 -2.51
N ILE A 147 -16.03 -9.70 -3.43
CA ILE A 147 -15.47 -9.75 -4.79
C ILE A 147 -15.87 -8.51 -5.59
N GLU A 148 -17.12 -8.07 -5.49
CA GLU A 148 -17.59 -6.88 -6.18
C GLU A 148 -16.87 -5.60 -5.67
N ILE A 149 -16.72 -5.48 -4.36
CA ILE A 149 -15.99 -4.37 -3.74
C ILE A 149 -14.53 -4.37 -4.20
N THR A 150 -13.90 -5.56 -4.24
CA THR A 150 -12.54 -5.73 -4.76
C THR A 150 -12.43 -5.26 -6.20
N ARG A 151 -13.35 -5.72 -7.06
CA ARG A 151 -13.37 -5.34 -8.48
C ARG A 151 -13.49 -3.84 -8.64
N LYS A 152 -14.40 -3.18 -7.93
CA LYS A 152 -14.56 -1.72 -7.95
C LYS A 152 -13.29 -0.99 -7.46
N ALA A 153 -12.65 -1.49 -6.43
CA ALA A 153 -11.41 -0.92 -5.93
C ALA A 153 -10.27 -1.04 -6.96
N CYS A 154 -10.22 -2.16 -7.69
CA CYS A 154 -9.22 -2.42 -8.72
C CYS A 154 -9.47 -1.67 -10.03
N GLU A 155 -10.68 -1.17 -10.29
CA GLU A 155 -10.97 -0.38 -11.50
C GLU A 155 -10.08 0.85 -11.64
N LYS A 156 -9.69 1.47 -10.52
CA LYS A 156 -8.76 2.62 -10.51
C LYS A 156 -7.37 2.26 -11.05
N PHE A 157 -7.01 0.99 -11.03
CA PHE A 157 -5.68 0.51 -11.42
C PHE A 157 -5.58 0.12 -12.89
N LYS A 158 -6.67 0.21 -13.66
CA LYS A 158 -6.67 -0.09 -15.10
C LYS A 158 -5.87 0.93 -15.91
N THR A 159 -5.82 2.17 -15.46
CA THR A 159 -5.19 3.28 -16.19
C THR A 159 -3.77 3.58 -15.75
N ASP A 160 -3.45 3.32 -14.50
CA ASP A 160 -2.14 3.63 -13.93
C ASP A 160 -1.44 2.34 -13.46
N PRO A 161 -0.17 2.11 -13.86
CA PRO A 161 0.61 0.98 -13.39
C PRO A 161 0.67 0.90 -11.88
N VAL A 162 0.44 -0.28 -11.33
CA VAL A 162 0.41 -0.54 -9.89
C VAL A 162 0.95 -1.92 -9.57
N ALA A 163 1.56 -2.07 -8.40
CA ALA A 163 1.86 -3.35 -7.81
C ALA A 163 0.89 -3.60 -6.64
N ILE A 164 0.12 -4.68 -6.73
CA ILE A 164 -0.78 -5.11 -5.66
C ILE A 164 -0.15 -6.29 -4.94
N MET A 165 -0.07 -6.22 -3.63
CA MET A 165 0.47 -7.29 -2.82
C MET A 165 -0.63 -8.00 -2.02
N THR A 166 -0.53 -9.32 -1.98
CA THR A 166 -1.40 -10.19 -1.18
C THR A 166 -0.60 -11.25 -0.44
N PHE A 167 -1.10 -11.62 0.72
CA PHE A 167 -0.61 -12.74 1.51
C PHE A 167 -1.66 -13.86 1.48
N PRO A 168 -1.41 -14.97 0.76
CA PRO A 168 -2.41 -16.03 0.55
C PRO A 168 -2.81 -16.74 1.84
N GLU A 169 -1.92 -16.80 2.82
CA GLU A 169 -2.15 -17.48 4.09
C GLU A 169 -3.28 -16.85 4.93
N GLY A 170 -3.72 -15.65 4.57
CA GLY A 170 -4.89 -14.99 5.13
C GLY A 170 -4.81 -14.80 6.65
N THR A 171 -4.21 -13.74 7.08
CA THR A 171 -4.28 -13.29 8.48
C THR A 171 -5.53 -12.49 8.74
#